data_78a249f04448c0a75b6b5a99756bdeae
#
_entry.id   78a249f04448c0a75b6b5a99756bdeae
#
_cell.length_a   1.000
_cell.length_b   1.000
_cell.length_c   1.000
_cell.angle_alpha   90.00
_cell.angle_beta   90.00
_cell.angle_gamma   90.00
#
_symmetry.space_group_name_H-M   'P 1'
#
loop_
_entity.id
_entity.type
_entity.pdbx_description
1 polymer ?
#
loop_
_entity_poly.entity_id
_entity_poly.type
_entity_poly.pdbx_seq_one_letter_code
_entity_poly.pdbx_strand_id
1 'polypeptide(L)'
;MTKKEIAKNFLTLAAKGHSHEAFRLYIGKNFKHHNTHFKGDAETLMLAMEESARTNPNKVFKIHHILRDGDLVAVHSHLKQTPADIGFAVVHILKFESEKIVELWDLGQPIPKNNINENGMF
;
A
#
# COMPACT_ATOMS: atom_id res chain seq x y z
N MET A 1 -6.04 -2.48 -18.41
CA MET A 1 -5.38 -1.63 -17.37
C MET A 1 -3.89 -1.89 -17.37
N THR A 2 -3.10 -0.85 -17.21
CA THR A 2 -1.66 -0.98 -17.03
C THR A 2 -1.34 -1.51 -15.63
N LYS A 3 -0.14 -2.04 -15.45
CA LYS A 3 0.32 -2.49 -14.13
C LYS A 3 0.34 -1.34 -13.12
N LYS A 4 0.69 -0.12 -13.56
CA LYS A 4 0.64 1.07 -12.70
C LYS A 4 -0.79 1.39 -12.25
N GLU A 5 -1.76 1.30 -13.14
CA GLU A 5 -3.17 1.51 -12.82
C GLU A 5 -3.69 0.46 -11.84
N ILE A 6 -3.31 -0.81 -12.05
CA ILE A 6 -3.69 -1.90 -11.15
C ILE A 6 -3.12 -1.67 -9.74
N ALA A 7 -1.84 -1.32 -9.66
CA ALA A 7 -1.19 -1.03 -8.38
C ALA A 7 -1.89 0.12 -7.64
N LYS A 8 -2.19 1.22 -8.35
CA LYS A 8 -2.91 2.36 -7.80
C LYS A 8 -4.30 1.95 -7.29
N ASN A 9 -5.05 1.20 -8.09
CA ASN A 9 -6.40 0.78 -7.72
C ASN A 9 -6.38 -0.17 -6.53
N PHE A 10 -5.47 -1.13 -6.52
CA PHE A 10 -5.32 -2.07 -5.41
C PHE A 10 -5.09 -1.34 -4.09
N LEU A 11 -4.09 -0.46 -4.05
CA LEU A 11 -3.73 0.26 -2.84
C LEU A 11 -4.83 1.23 -2.39
N THR A 12 -5.46 1.91 -3.33
CA THR A 12 -6.55 2.86 -3.04
C THR A 12 -7.77 2.14 -2.47
N LEU A 13 -8.16 1.02 -3.04
CA LEU A 13 -9.28 0.22 -2.53
C LEU A 13 -8.98 -0.30 -1.12
N ALA A 14 -7.78 -0.82 -0.90
CA ALA A 14 -7.39 -1.31 0.42
C ALA A 14 -7.41 -0.21 1.47
N ALA A 15 -6.89 0.98 1.14
CA ALA A 15 -6.88 2.12 2.05
C ALA A 15 -8.30 2.61 2.39
N LYS A 16 -9.24 2.49 1.47
CA LYS A 16 -10.64 2.91 1.66
C LYS A 16 -11.51 1.87 2.36
N GLY A 17 -10.95 0.73 2.74
CA GLY A 17 -11.70 -0.32 3.43
C GLY A 17 -12.32 -1.37 2.52
N HIS A 18 -11.94 -1.40 1.25
CA HIS A 18 -12.43 -2.38 0.27
C HIS A 18 -11.39 -3.46 -0.01
N SER A 19 -10.75 -3.99 1.04
CA SER A 19 -9.66 -4.96 0.92
C SER A 19 -10.11 -6.27 0.28
N HIS A 20 -11.29 -6.78 0.63
CA HIS A 20 -11.82 -8.00 0.02
C HIS A 20 -11.93 -7.85 -1.50
N GLU A 21 -12.48 -6.75 -1.96
CA GLU A 21 -12.62 -6.47 -3.39
C GLU A 21 -11.27 -6.32 -4.06
N ALA A 22 -10.35 -5.57 -3.43
CA ALA A 22 -9.00 -5.36 -3.96
C ALA A 22 -8.26 -6.69 -4.16
N PHE A 23 -8.32 -7.57 -3.16
CA PHE A 23 -7.66 -8.88 -3.22
C PHE A 23 -8.32 -9.79 -4.25
N ARG A 24 -9.66 -9.81 -4.29
CA ARG A 24 -10.40 -10.61 -5.26
C ARG A 24 -10.07 -10.22 -6.71
N LEU A 25 -9.95 -8.92 -6.97
CA LEU A 25 -9.73 -8.42 -8.32
C LEU A 25 -8.28 -8.59 -8.78
N TYR A 26 -7.32 -8.37 -7.90
CA TYR A 26 -5.94 -8.12 -8.32
C TYR A 26 -4.90 -9.09 -7.80
N ILE A 27 -5.18 -9.85 -6.73
CA ILE A 27 -4.20 -10.78 -6.16
C ILE A 27 -4.24 -12.11 -6.90
N GLY A 28 -3.06 -12.57 -7.32
CA GLY A 28 -2.89 -13.83 -8.02
C GLY A 28 -2.68 -15.01 -7.07
N LYS A 29 -2.58 -16.20 -7.66
CA LYS A 29 -2.29 -17.43 -6.91
C LYS A 29 -0.88 -17.38 -6.35
N ASN A 30 -0.68 -18.06 -5.21
CA ASN A 30 0.62 -18.14 -4.54
C ASN A 30 1.19 -16.79 -4.16
N PHE A 31 0.31 -15.81 -3.88
CA PHE A 31 0.70 -14.49 -3.39
C PHE A 31 1.47 -14.62 -2.07
N LYS A 32 2.50 -13.80 -1.93
CA LYS A 32 3.23 -13.63 -0.67
C LYS A 32 3.54 -12.17 -0.44
N HIS A 33 3.65 -11.78 0.84
CA HIS A 33 4.00 -10.41 1.20
C HIS A 33 5.12 -10.39 2.25
N HIS A 34 5.78 -9.25 2.37
CA HIS A 34 6.92 -9.04 3.25
C HIS A 34 6.64 -8.01 4.35
N ASN A 35 5.37 -7.82 4.73
CA ASN A 35 5.04 -7.01 5.90
C ASN A 35 5.31 -7.83 7.15
N THR A 36 6.34 -7.45 7.90
CA THR A 36 6.85 -8.25 9.02
C THR A 36 5.95 -8.24 10.26
N HIS A 37 4.89 -7.46 10.26
CA HIS A 37 3.92 -7.44 11.36
C HIS A 37 2.89 -8.57 11.26
N PHE A 38 2.80 -9.27 10.13
CA PHE A 38 1.77 -10.27 9.87
C PHE A 38 2.35 -11.53 9.25
N LYS A 39 1.60 -12.63 9.39
CA LYS A 39 1.91 -13.86 8.67
C LYS A 39 1.86 -13.60 7.15
N GLY A 40 2.73 -14.24 6.39
CA GLY A 40 3.04 -13.91 4.99
C GLY A 40 2.00 -14.29 3.93
N ASP A 41 0.81 -14.74 4.31
CA ASP A 41 -0.27 -15.15 3.40
C ASP A 41 -1.20 -14.00 3.03
N ALA A 42 -1.93 -14.17 1.95
CA ALA A 42 -2.86 -13.15 1.45
C ALA A 42 -3.99 -12.85 2.43
N GLU A 43 -4.61 -13.88 2.99
CA GLU A 43 -5.78 -13.71 3.86
C GLU A 43 -5.46 -12.92 5.11
N THR A 44 -4.34 -13.22 5.77
CA THR A 44 -3.92 -12.49 6.97
C THR A 44 -3.70 -11.01 6.67
N LEU A 45 -3.03 -10.70 5.56
CA LEU A 45 -2.81 -9.31 5.17
C LEU A 45 -4.12 -8.59 4.81
N MET A 46 -4.99 -9.25 4.07
CA MET A 46 -6.30 -8.70 3.69
C MET A 46 -7.13 -8.33 4.92
N LEU A 47 -7.20 -9.25 5.89
CA LEU A 47 -7.95 -9.01 7.13
C LEU A 47 -7.33 -7.90 7.97
N ALA A 48 -5.99 -7.81 8.00
CA ALA A 48 -5.30 -6.73 8.70
C ALA A 48 -5.59 -5.36 8.06
N MET A 49 -5.60 -5.28 6.73
CA MET A 49 -5.93 -4.05 6.01
C MET A 49 -7.38 -3.63 6.25
N GLU A 50 -8.30 -4.59 6.27
CA GLU A 50 -9.71 -4.34 6.55
C GLU A 50 -9.90 -3.81 7.96
N GLU A 51 -9.25 -4.42 8.95
CA GLU A 51 -9.31 -3.97 10.35
C GLU A 51 -8.72 -2.58 10.51
N SER A 52 -7.59 -2.29 9.86
CA SER A 52 -6.98 -0.97 9.89
C SER A 52 -7.91 0.12 9.33
N ALA A 53 -8.59 -0.16 8.24
CA ALA A 53 -9.53 0.78 7.64
C ALA A 53 -10.78 0.96 8.52
N ARG A 54 -11.25 -0.12 9.16
CA ARG A 54 -12.40 -0.07 10.07
C ARG A 54 -12.12 0.78 11.30
N THR A 55 -10.94 0.65 11.87
CA THR A 55 -10.54 1.42 13.06
C THR A 55 -10.07 2.83 12.74
N ASN A 56 -9.74 3.11 11.48
CA ASN A 56 -9.30 4.43 11.01
C ASN A 56 -10.11 4.82 9.77
N PRO A 57 -11.42 5.13 9.93
CA PRO A 57 -12.32 5.34 8.78
C PRO A 57 -12.00 6.60 7.97
N ASN A 58 -11.26 7.54 8.55
CA ASN A 58 -10.87 8.79 7.88
C ASN A 58 -9.41 8.77 7.41
N LYS A 59 -8.86 7.58 7.20
CA LYS A 59 -7.51 7.39 6.70
C LYS A 59 -7.31 8.11 5.37
N VAL A 60 -6.17 8.77 5.22
CA VAL A 60 -5.77 9.46 3.99
C VAL A 60 -4.59 8.73 3.37
N PHE A 61 -4.70 8.40 2.11
CA PHE A 61 -3.63 7.75 1.34
C PHE A 61 -3.42 8.55 0.06
N LYS A 62 -2.28 9.26 -0.01
CA LYS A 62 -1.95 10.12 -1.15
C LYS A 62 -0.72 9.59 -1.86
N ILE A 63 -0.88 9.19 -3.11
CA ILE A 63 0.22 8.70 -3.95
C ILE A 63 0.99 9.90 -4.50
N HIS A 64 2.32 9.88 -4.34
CA HIS A 64 3.23 10.89 -4.88
C HIS A 64 3.93 10.41 -6.15
N HIS A 65 4.34 9.14 -6.20
CA HIS A 65 5.06 8.59 -7.35
C HIS A 65 4.62 7.16 -7.60
N ILE A 66 4.49 6.80 -8.87
CA ILE A 66 4.32 5.42 -9.32
C ILE A 66 5.36 5.18 -10.41
N LEU A 67 6.23 4.20 -10.19
CA LEU A 67 7.32 3.85 -11.09
C LEU A 67 7.18 2.39 -11.49
N ARG A 68 7.47 2.08 -12.74
CA ARG A 68 7.43 0.70 -13.22
C ARG A 68 8.74 0.32 -13.88
N ASP A 69 9.23 -0.87 -13.57
CA ASP A 69 10.33 -1.52 -14.27
C ASP A 69 9.96 -2.99 -14.49
N GLY A 70 9.62 -3.34 -15.74
CA GLY A 70 9.21 -4.70 -16.07
C GLY A 70 7.96 -5.12 -15.28
N ASP A 71 8.08 -6.18 -14.50
CA ASP A 71 6.98 -6.73 -13.69
C ASP A 71 6.90 -6.11 -12.29
N LEU A 72 7.73 -5.14 -11.98
CA LEU A 72 7.75 -4.46 -10.69
C LEU A 72 7.16 -3.06 -10.81
N VAL A 73 6.30 -2.71 -9.84
CA VAL A 73 5.77 -1.35 -9.69
C VAL A 73 6.06 -0.88 -8.28
N ALA A 74 6.69 0.29 -8.15
CA ALA A 74 6.93 0.93 -6.87
C ALA A 74 5.99 2.13 -6.72
N VAL A 75 5.33 2.23 -5.56
CA VAL A 75 4.38 3.31 -5.27
C VAL A 75 4.81 4.00 -3.99
N HIS A 76 5.17 5.29 -4.12
CA HIS A 76 5.61 6.14 -3.02
C HIS A 76 4.44 7.02 -2.59
N SER A 77 4.03 6.92 -1.32
CA SER A 77 2.79 7.52 -0.84
C SER A 77 2.92 8.10 0.55
N HIS A 78 1.99 9.00 0.88
CA HIS A 78 1.79 9.55 2.22
C HIS A 78 0.56 8.89 2.83
N LEU A 79 0.73 8.19 3.94
CA LEU A 79 -0.35 7.54 4.68
C LEU A 79 -0.58 8.25 5.99
N LYS A 80 -1.82 8.66 6.25
CA LYS A 80 -2.24 9.27 7.52
C LYS A 80 -3.41 8.49 8.09
N GLN A 81 -3.45 8.31 9.41
CA GLN A 81 -4.57 7.64 10.08
C GLN A 81 -5.80 8.55 10.12
N THR A 82 -5.57 9.87 10.22
CA THR A 82 -6.61 10.91 10.16
C THR A 82 -6.07 12.09 9.36
N PRO A 83 -6.93 13.02 8.87
CA PRO A 83 -6.45 14.21 8.14
C PRO A 83 -5.48 15.09 8.93
N ALA A 84 -5.56 15.08 10.26
CA ALA A 84 -4.68 15.88 11.13
C ALA A 84 -3.37 15.19 11.49
N ASP A 85 -3.24 13.89 11.20
CA ASP A 85 -2.04 13.12 11.50
C ASP A 85 -0.88 13.52 10.58
N ILE A 86 0.33 13.54 11.12
CA ILE A 86 1.53 13.75 10.30
C ILE A 86 1.83 12.53 9.43
N GLY A 87 1.59 11.33 9.93
CA GLY A 87 1.60 10.08 9.17
C GLY A 87 2.97 9.49 8.89
N PHE A 88 2.98 8.71 7.81
CA PHE A 88 4.12 7.90 7.38
C PHE A 88 4.42 8.15 5.91
N ALA A 89 5.71 8.11 5.56
CA ALA A 89 6.12 7.93 4.17
C ALA A 89 6.19 6.41 3.93
N VAL A 90 5.47 5.92 2.94
CA VAL A 90 5.40 4.49 2.65
C VAL A 90 5.78 4.21 1.21
N VAL A 91 6.42 3.06 0.99
CA VAL A 91 6.71 2.54 -0.34
C VAL A 91 6.17 1.12 -0.40
N HIS A 92 5.30 0.89 -1.37
CA HIS A 92 4.86 -0.45 -1.74
C HIS A 92 5.54 -0.85 -3.03
N ILE A 93 6.12 -2.05 -3.07
CA ILE A 93 6.64 -2.63 -4.29
C ILE A 93 5.76 -3.83 -4.60
N LEU A 94 5.21 -3.87 -5.81
CA LEU A 94 4.29 -4.90 -6.25
C LEU A 94 4.89 -5.63 -7.44
N LYS A 95 4.97 -6.96 -7.34
CA LYS A 95 5.43 -7.81 -8.43
C LYS A 95 4.24 -8.45 -9.12
N PHE A 96 4.24 -8.42 -10.44
CA PHE A 96 3.14 -8.92 -11.25
C PHE A 96 3.52 -10.19 -12.02
N GLU A 97 2.55 -11.07 -12.18
CA GLU A 97 2.53 -12.09 -13.23
C GLU A 97 1.29 -11.79 -14.07
N SER A 98 1.50 -11.40 -15.33
CA SER A 98 0.43 -10.85 -16.19
C SER A 98 -0.23 -9.66 -15.49
N GLU A 99 -1.52 -9.70 -15.24
CA GLU A 99 -2.27 -8.60 -14.61
C GLU A 99 -2.58 -8.86 -13.13
N LYS A 100 -1.89 -9.85 -12.51
CA LYS A 100 -2.11 -10.21 -11.11
C LYS A 100 -0.89 -9.90 -10.26
N ILE A 101 -1.14 -9.41 -9.06
CA ILE A 101 -0.10 -9.12 -8.07
C ILE A 101 0.23 -10.42 -7.35
N VAL A 102 1.50 -10.84 -7.39
CA VAL A 102 1.94 -12.09 -6.78
C VAL A 102 2.91 -11.91 -5.62
N GLU A 103 3.45 -10.70 -5.47
CA GLU A 103 4.34 -10.41 -4.35
C GLU A 103 4.26 -8.93 -3.98
N LEU A 104 4.31 -8.65 -2.67
CA LEU A 104 4.19 -7.29 -2.14
C LEU A 104 5.24 -7.05 -1.06
N TRP A 105 5.99 -5.97 -1.20
CA TRP A 105 6.85 -5.41 -0.16
C TRP A 105 6.19 -4.13 0.36
N ASP A 106 6.21 -3.96 1.67
CA ASP A 106 5.53 -2.86 2.35
C ASP A 106 6.52 -2.23 3.33
N LEU A 107 7.01 -1.05 3.00
CA LEU A 107 8.03 -0.34 3.75
C LEU A 107 7.49 1.01 4.21
N GLY A 108 7.75 1.37 5.46
CA GLY A 108 7.26 2.64 5.98
C GLY A 108 8.24 3.30 6.94
N GLN A 109 8.17 4.62 6.97
CA GLN A 109 8.96 5.44 7.89
C GLN A 109 8.06 6.51 8.50
N PRO A 110 8.02 6.62 9.85
CA PRO A 110 7.30 7.71 10.50
C PRO A 110 7.88 9.06 10.08
N ILE A 111 7.00 10.03 9.82
CA ILE A 111 7.45 11.39 9.51
C ILE A 111 7.78 12.09 10.82
N PRO A 112 9.00 12.63 10.99
CA PRO A 112 9.37 13.31 12.24
C PRO A 112 8.65 14.65 12.38
N LYS A 113 8.21 14.97 13.61
CA LYS A 113 7.57 16.26 13.91
C LYS A 113 8.52 17.44 13.73
N ASN A 114 9.79 17.22 14.08
CA ASN A 114 10.84 18.25 14.02
C ASN A 114 11.82 17.87 12.90
N ASN A 115 11.38 18.03 11.66
CA ASN A 115 12.19 17.70 10.51
C ASN A 115 13.17 18.84 10.23
N ILE A 116 14.47 18.56 10.32
CA ILE A 116 15.53 19.54 10.01
C ILE A 116 15.75 19.69 8.51
N ASN A 117 15.20 18.79 7.70
CA ASN A 117 15.26 18.89 6.25
C ASN A 117 14.05 19.67 5.76
N GLU A 118 14.31 20.86 5.24
CA GLU A 118 13.27 21.79 4.77
C GLU A 118 12.51 21.28 3.54
N ASN A 119 13.00 20.27 2.85
CA ASN A 119 12.33 19.69 1.68
C ASN A 119 11.25 18.66 2.06
N GLY A 120 11.24 18.20 3.30
CA GLY A 120 10.29 17.20 3.79
C GLY A 120 10.56 15.80 3.27
N MET A 121 9.52 14.95 3.33
CA MET A 121 9.59 13.52 2.94
C MET A 121 9.09 13.26 1.52
N PHE A 122 8.56 14.27 0.83
CA PHE A 122 7.92 14.08 -0.47
C PHE A 122 8.32 15.09 -1.52
#